data_7a18c71910dd3e0ae38e5344b0507c41
#
_entry.id   7a18c71910dd3e0ae38e5344b0507c41
#
_cell.length_a   1.000
_cell.length_b   1.000
_cell.length_c   1.000
_cell.angle_alpha   90.00
_cell.angle_beta   90.00
_cell.angle_gamma   90.00
#
_symmetry.space_group_name_H-M   'P 1'
#
loop_
_entity.id
_entity.type
_entity.pdbx_description
1 polymer ?
#
loop_
_entity_poly.entity_id
_entity_poly.type
_entity_poly.pdbx_seq_one_letter_code
_entity_poly.pdbx_strand_id
1 'polypeptide(L)'
;MFDRFFGSKPRTTDVPRPTPAAPSSDGDTATVRRIVAKLEAMPPEQARLIASAAYTLARAANADLDISDEETAAIERELQTHESLDEATAVLVTEMAKLQARTVGGPEDFSVTREFKRLASADQRLDVIRACFAIGAANGTISAEETAIVNEIAAELDIDTATLNAIRADFHEQLSSVQQIRRVTRGA
;
A
#
# COMPACT_ATOMS: atom_id res chain seq x y z
N MET A 1 25.00 37.31 -60.08
CA MET A 1 24.12 37.79 -61.15
C MET A 1 22.78 37.15 -60.98
N PHE A 2 21.72 37.97 -60.87
CA PHE A 2 20.29 37.69 -60.65
C PHE A 2 19.93 37.32 -59.20
N ASP A 3 19.59 38.16 -58.38
CA ASP A 3 18.66 39.27 -58.13
C ASP A 3 17.17 38.95 -58.37
N ARG A 4 16.42 39.11 -57.25
CA ARG A 4 15.02 39.46 -57.13
C ARG A 4 13.93 38.56 -57.70
N PHE A 5 13.12 38.07 -56.78
CA PHE A 5 11.68 38.27 -56.87
C PHE A 5 11.03 38.28 -55.47
N PHE A 6 10.44 39.39 -55.14
CA PHE A 6 9.64 39.65 -53.97
C PHE A 6 8.35 38.84 -53.99
N GLY A 7 8.07 38.15 -52.91
CA GLY A 7 6.76 37.64 -52.58
C GLY A 7 6.37 38.10 -51.22
N SER A 8 5.48 39.11 -51.13
CA SER A 8 4.91 39.64 -49.91
C SER A 8 4.15 38.51 -49.17
N LYS A 9 4.52 38.25 -47.92
CA LYS A 9 3.73 37.43 -47.01
C LYS A 9 2.48 38.18 -46.57
N PRO A 10 1.29 37.56 -46.62
CA PRO A 10 0.12 38.13 -45.93
C PRO A 10 0.31 38.05 -44.43
N ARG A 11 0.03 39.12 -43.72
CA ARG A 11 -0.11 39.18 -42.27
C ARG A 11 -1.26 38.25 -41.88
N THR A 12 -0.97 37.11 -41.29
CA THR A 12 -1.93 36.34 -40.53
C THR A 12 -2.16 37.09 -39.22
N THR A 13 -3.35 37.60 -39.05
CA THR A 13 -3.87 38.09 -37.78
C THR A 13 -3.83 36.94 -36.79
N ASP A 14 -3.01 37.11 -35.77
CA ASP A 14 -2.90 36.19 -34.65
C ASP A 14 -4.23 36.30 -33.87
N VAL A 15 -5.09 35.30 -34.10
CA VAL A 15 -6.30 35.10 -33.30
C VAL A 15 -5.82 34.39 -32.04
N PRO A 16 -6.01 34.97 -30.85
CA PRO A 16 -5.65 34.32 -29.63
C PRO A 16 -6.41 32.98 -29.51
N ARG A 17 -5.70 31.86 -29.52
CA ARG A 17 -6.26 30.56 -29.28
C ARG A 17 -6.79 30.57 -27.84
N PRO A 18 -8.08 30.25 -27.58
CA PRO A 18 -8.59 30.18 -26.23
C PRO A 18 -7.80 29.11 -25.48
N THR A 19 -7.12 29.48 -24.42
CA THR A 19 -6.52 28.59 -23.48
C THR A 19 -7.64 27.74 -22.89
N PRO A 20 -7.55 26.40 -22.90
CA PRO A 20 -8.54 25.57 -22.23
C PRO A 20 -8.55 25.98 -20.75
N ALA A 21 -9.68 26.49 -20.27
CA ALA A 21 -9.90 26.72 -18.86
C ALA A 21 -9.71 25.35 -18.13
N ALA A 22 -8.77 25.29 -17.20
CA ALA A 22 -8.62 24.15 -16.31
C ALA A 22 -9.95 23.91 -15.60
N PRO A 23 -10.42 22.67 -15.48
CA PRO A 23 -11.62 22.37 -14.72
C PRO A 23 -11.39 22.73 -13.26
N SER A 24 -12.04 23.76 -12.80
CA SER A 24 -12.09 24.16 -11.40
C SER A 24 -13.04 23.24 -10.65
N SER A 25 -12.53 22.09 -10.19
CA SER A 25 -13.18 21.29 -9.16
C SER A 25 -12.68 21.77 -7.79
N ASP A 26 -13.27 22.85 -7.28
CA ASP A 26 -12.83 23.46 -6.02
C ASP A 26 -12.97 22.53 -4.81
N GLY A 27 -13.85 21.52 -4.87
CA GLY A 27 -14.05 20.55 -3.79
C GLY A 27 -12.91 19.51 -3.70
N ASP A 28 -12.62 18.84 -4.81
CA ASP A 28 -11.57 17.80 -4.86
C ASP A 28 -10.18 18.40 -4.62
N THR A 29 -9.93 19.58 -5.14
CA THR A 29 -8.66 20.30 -4.94
C THR A 29 -8.44 20.69 -3.48
N ALA A 30 -9.48 21.02 -2.72
CA ALA A 30 -9.36 21.37 -1.29
C ALA A 30 -9.05 20.14 -0.44
N THR A 31 -9.66 19.00 -0.73
CA THR A 31 -9.39 17.73 -0.03
C THR A 31 -7.97 17.24 -0.32
N VAL A 32 -7.56 17.21 -1.58
CA VAL A 32 -6.19 16.82 -1.96
C VAL A 32 -5.15 17.75 -1.31
N ARG A 33 -5.35 19.04 -1.34
CA ARG A 33 -4.45 20.02 -0.68
C ARG A 33 -4.34 19.77 0.82
N ARG A 34 -5.44 19.41 1.49
CA ARG A 34 -5.44 19.10 2.94
C ARG A 34 -4.64 17.84 3.25
N ILE A 35 -4.81 16.79 2.45
CA ILE A 35 -4.06 15.55 2.59
C ILE A 35 -2.56 15.79 2.38
N VAL A 36 -2.19 16.48 1.30
CA VAL A 36 -0.79 16.83 1.00
C VAL A 36 -0.19 17.66 2.14
N ALA A 37 -0.87 18.71 2.58
CA ALA A 37 -0.40 19.54 3.69
C ALA A 37 -0.21 18.75 4.99
N LYS A 38 -1.06 17.75 5.25
CA LYS A 38 -0.93 16.87 6.41
C LYS A 38 0.28 15.95 6.30
N LEU A 39 0.51 15.35 5.13
CA LEU A 39 1.68 14.51 4.89
C LEU A 39 2.98 15.31 4.96
N GLU A 40 2.99 16.54 4.41
CA GLU A 40 4.14 17.45 4.47
C GLU A 40 4.44 17.96 5.89
N ALA A 41 3.42 18.05 6.74
CA ALA A 41 3.58 18.45 8.14
C ALA A 41 4.09 17.32 9.06
N MET A 42 4.10 16.08 8.58
CA MET A 42 4.61 14.96 9.36
C MET A 42 6.13 15.00 9.48
N PRO A 43 6.70 14.64 10.65
CA PRO A 43 8.12 14.39 10.74
C PRO A 43 8.55 13.34 9.69
N PRO A 44 9.66 13.53 8.98
CA PRO A 44 10.07 12.63 7.89
C PRO A 44 10.22 11.15 8.32
N GLU A 45 10.62 10.91 9.56
CA GLU A 45 10.74 9.54 10.08
C GLU A 45 9.37 8.90 10.30
N GLN A 46 8.39 9.65 10.78
CA GLN A 46 7.02 9.18 10.92
C GLN A 46 6.39 8.88 9.56
N ALA A 47 6.56 9.77 8.58
CA ALA A 47 6.07 9.53 7.23
C ALA A 47 6.68 8.26 6.60
N ARG A 48 7.98 8.02 6.82
CA ARG A 48 8.65 6.80 6.36
C ARG A 48 8.17 5.56 7.09
N LEU A 49 7.95 5.62 8.40
CA LEU A 49 7.40 4.52 9.19
C LEU A 49 6.03 4.11 8.65
N ILE A 50 5.13 5.08 8.48
CA ILE A 50 3.78 4.85 7.93
C ILE A 50 3.84 4.25 6.52
N ALA A 51 4.63 4.85 5.63
CA ALA A 51 4.75 4.38 4.26
C ALA A 51 5.31 2.95 4.18
N SER A 52 6.33 2.65 4.97
CA SER A 52 6.93 1.31 4.99
C SER A 52 6.03 0.27 5.68
N ALA A 53 5.27 0.65 6.71
CA ALA A 53 4.24 -0.19 7.29
C ALA A 53 3.15 -0.52 6.27
N ALA A 54 2.55 0.49 5.64
CA ALA A 54 1.49 0.32 4.64
C ALA A 54 1.95 -0.57 3.46
N TYR A 55 3.18 -0.36 2.97
CA TYR A 55 3.74 -1.20 1.93
C TYR A 55 3.90 -2.66 2.39
N THR A 56 4.39 -2.88 3.61
CA THR A 56 4.57 -4.24 4.16
C THR A 56 3.22 -4.97 4.27
N LEU A 57 2.16 -4.27 4.71
CA LEU A 57 0.80 -4.81 4.75
C LEU A 57 0.27 -5.13 3.35
N ALA A 58 0.44 -4.21 2.39
CA ALA A 58 0.01 -4.41 1.01
C ALA A 58 0.80 -5.54 0.32
N ARG A 59 2.10 -5.72 0.63
CA ARG A 59 2.91 -6.85 0.17
C ARG A 59 2.34 -8.19 0.66
N ALA A 60 1.95 -8.27 1.93
CA ALA A 60 1.34 -9.47 2.48
C ALA A 60 0.01 -9.81 1.80
N ALA A 61 -0.87 -8.82 1.61
CA ALA A 61 -2.14 -8.97 0.92
C ALA A 61 -1.99 -9.29 -0.58
N ASN A 62 -0.93 -8.82 -1.24
CA ASN A 62 -0.68 -9.06 -2.67
C ASN A 62 0.03 -10.40 -2.96
N ALA A 63 0.14 -11.29 -2.00
CA ALA A 63 0.91 -12.54 -2.13
C ALA A 63 0.37 -13.46 -3.24
N ASP A 64 -0.92 -13.47 -3.48
CA ASP A 64 -1.59 -14.22 -4.55
C ASP A 64 -1.91 -13.36 -5.79
N LEU A 65 -1.37 -12.12 -5.85
CA LEU A 65 -1.54 -11.12 -6.90
C LEU A 65 -2.95 -10.51 -6.96
N ASP A 66 -3.78 -10.71 -5.96
CA ASP A 66 -5.10 -10.10 -5.85
C ASP A 66 -5.32 -9.57 -4.42
N ILE A 67 -5.63 -8.29 -4.29
CA ILE A 67 -5.97 -7.68 -3.00
C ILE A 67 -7.46 -7.40 -3.02
N SER A 68 -8.21 -8.14 -2.23
CA SER A 68 -9.67 -8.00 -2.10
C SER A 68 -10.08 -6.66 -1.48
N ASP A 69 -11.36 -6.32 -1.62
CA ASP A 69 -11.92 -5.13 -0.98
C ASP A 69 -11.91 -5.27 0.56
N GLU A 70 -12.11 -6.46 1.09
CA GLU A 70 -12.04 -6.78 2.52
C GLU A 70 -10.64 -6.56 3.08
N GLU A 71 -9.61 -7.00 2.37
CA GLU A 71 -8.20 -6.79 2.74
C GLU A 71 -7.81 -5.32 2.63
N THR A 72 -8.25 -4.63 1.59
CA THR A 72 -8.08 -3.18 1.44
C THR A 72 -8.64 -2.44 2.63
N ALA A 73 -9.90 -2.72 3.01
CA ALA A 73 -10.54 -2.11 4.17
C ALA A 73 -9.85 -2.49 5.49
N ALA A 74 -9.23 -3.66 5.57
CA ALA A 74 -8.44 -4.07 6.74
C ALA A 74 -7.14 -3.27 6.84
N ILE A 75 -6.40 -3.06 5.73
CA ILE A 75 -5.21 -2.19 5.69
C ILE A 75 -5.56 -0.77 6.15
N GLU A 76 -6.63 -0.19 5.61
CA GLU A 76 -7.08 1.16 5.97
C GLU A 76 -7.38 1.29 7.47
N ARG A 77 -8.04 0.29 8.06
CA ARG A 77 -8.34 0.27 9.51
C ARG A 77 -7.09 0.18 10.36
N GLU A 78 -6.12 -0.64 9.96
CA GLU A 78 -4.83 -0.74 10.65
C GLU A 78 -4.11 0.61 10.66
N LEU A 79 -4.03 1.29 9.52
CA LEU A 79 -3.40 2.60 9.41
C LEU A 79 -4.13 3.68 10.24
N GLN A 80 -5.45 3.64 10.31
CA GLN A 80 -6.22 4.56 11.16
C GLN A 80 -6.00 4.30 12.65
N THR A 81 -5.93 3.03 13.04
CA THR A 81 -5.87 2.62 14.44
C THR A 81 -4.47 2.80 15.02
N HIS A 82 -3.45 2.31 14.34
CA HIS A 82 -2.08 2.26 14.84
C HIS A 82 -1.24 3.47 14.45
N GLU A 83 -1.50 4.07 13.30
CA GLU A 83 -0.76 5.23 12.82
C GLU A 83 -1.52 6.56 13.03
N SER A 84 -2.71 6.51 13.63
CA SER A 84 -3.55 7.69 13.90
C SER A 84 -3.83 8.54 12.67
N LEU A 85 -3.98 7.92 11.51
CA LEU A 85 -4.33 8.59 10.27
C LEU A 85 -5.85 8.83 10.22
N ASP A 86 -6.26 9.95 9.64
CA ASP A 86 -7.66 10.11 9.26
C ASP A 86 -8.00 9.23 8.05
N GLU A 87 -9.28 8.95 7.89
CA GLU A 87 -9.81 8.07 6.85
C GLU A 87 -9.29 8.43 5.45
N ALA A 88 -9.34 9.69 5.06
CA ALA A 88 -8.92 10.12 3.72
C ALA A 88 -7.41 9.90 3.48
N THR A 89 -6.58 10.10 4.51
CA THR A 89 -5.14 9.86 4.44
C THR A 89 -4.85 8.35 4.42
N ALA A 90 -5.55 7.55 5.22
CA ALA A 90 -5.40 6.10 5.24
C ALA A 90 -5.76 5.48 3.89
N VAL A 91 -6.88 5.87 3.28
CA VAL A 91 -7.28 5.45 1.92
C VAL A 91 -6.19 5.78 0.90
N LEU A 92 -5.68 7.01 0.88
CA LEU A 92 -4.64 7.41 -0.08
C LEU A 92 -3.36 6.58 0.11
N VAL A 93 -2.89 6.43 1.34
CA VAL A 93 -1.67 5.67 1.64
C VAL A 93 -1.84 4.20 1.26
N THR A 94 -3.01 3.61 1.53
CA THR A 94 -3.34 2.23 1.15
C THR A 94 -3.30 2.05 -0.36
N GLU A 95 -3.95 2.92 -1.13
CA GLU A 95 -3.94 2.82 -2.60
C GLU A 95 -2.55 3.00 -3.20
N MET A 96 -1.74 3.91 -2.65
CA MET A 96 -0.34 4.06 -3.06
C MET A 96 0.48 2.80 -2.74
N ALA A 97 0.31 2.23 -1.56
CA ALA A 97 1.01 1.01 -1.15
C ALA A 97 0.63 -0.19 -2.02
N LYS A 98 -0.67 -0.38 -2.32
CA LYS A 98 -1.17 -1.41 -3.23
C LYS A 98 -0.58 -1.27 -4.63
N LEU A 99 -0.55 -0.04 -5.16
CA LEU A 99 0.05 0.22 -6.47
C LEU A 99 1.53 -0.15 -6.49
N GLN A 100 2.28 0.22 -5.46
CA GLN A 100 3.70 -0.10 -5.35
C GLN A 100 3.92 -1.61 -5.20
N ALA A 101 3.17 -2.30 -4.34
CA ALA A 101 3.29 -3.74 -4.15
C ALA A 101 3.03 -4.55 -5.43
N ARG A 102 2.15 -4.05 -6.32
CA ARG A 102 1.86 -4.67 -7.63
C ARG A 102 2.90 -4.38 -8.70
N THR A 103 3.59 -3.26 -8.61
CA THR A 103 4.50 -2.77 -9.67
C THR A 103 5.97 -3.01 -9.38
N VAL A 104 6.30 -3.12 -8.11
CA VAL A 104 7.68 -3.21 -7.62
C VAL A 104 7.76 -4.49 -6.79
N GLY A 105 8.61 -5.39 -7.08
CA GLY A 105 8.76 -6.65 -6.34
C GLY A 105 10.23 -6.99 -6.08
N GLY A 106 10.47 -8.04 -5.32
CA GLY A 106 11.79 -8.61 -5.13
C GLY A 106 12.73 -7.73 -4.30
N PRO A 107 13.80 -7.15 -4.89
CA PRO A 107 14.81 -6.41 -4.12
C PRO A 107 14.28 -5.19 -3.35
N GLU A 108 13.21 -4.56 -3.84
CA GLU A 108 12.60 -3.41 -3.17
C GLU A 108 11.74 -3.83 -1.98
N ASP A 109 11.06 -4.96 -2.06
CA ASP A 109 10.29 -5.53 -0.95
C ASP A 109 11.15 -5.64 0.31
N PHE A 110 12.31 -6.27 0.17
CA PHE A 110 13.28 -6.38 1.25
C PHE A 110 13.78 -5.02 1.76
N SER A 111 14.01 -4.08 0.85
CA SER A 111 14.52 -2.75 1.20
C SER A 111 13.50 -1.96 2.02
N VAL A 112 12.20 -2.05 1.68
CA VAL A 112 11.12 -1.37 2.41
C VAL A 112 10.90 -2.02 3.78
N THR A 113 10.85 -3.35 3.87
CA THR A 113 10.72 -4.04 5.16
C THR A 113 11.90 -3.74 6.08
N ARG A 114 13.12 -3.63 5.53
CA ARG A 114 14.31 -3.23 6.30
C ARG A 114 14.23 -1.78 6.78
N GLU A 115 13.68 -0.86 5.99
CA GLU A 115 13.44 0.51 6.43
C GLU A 115 12.41 0.54 7.56
N PHE A 116 11.32 -0.19 7.45
CA PHE A 116 10.34 -0.35 8.52
C PHE A 116 11.01 -0.88 9.80
N LYS A 117 11.78 -1.97 9.71
CA LYS A 117 12.52 -2.54 10.84
C LYS A 117 13.43 -1.53 11.54
N ARG A 118 14.09 -0.65 10.78
CA ARG A 118 14.99 0.38 11.30
C ARG A 118 14.25 1.45 12.10
N LEU A 119 13.03 1.79 11.69
CA LEU A 119 12.22 2.85 12.27
C LEU A 119 11.31 2.35 13.40
N ALA A 120 10.80 1.13 13.26
CA ALA A 120 9.82 0.55 14.15
C ALA A 120 10.43 0.04 15.46
N SER A 121 9.69 0.21 16.56
CA SER A 121 9.96 -0.45 17.83
C SER A 121 9.75 -1.97 17.73
N ALA A 122 10.20 -2.73 18.74
CA ALA A 122 9.95 -4.17 18.81
C ALA A 122 8.44 -4.49 18.81
N ASP A 123 7.65 -3.72 19.54
CA ASP A 123 6.19 -3.92 19.61
C ASP A 123 5.53 -3.63 18.26
N GLN A 124 5.90 -2.54 17.59
CA GLN A 124 5.38 -2.22 16.25
C GLN A 124 5.72 -3.29 15.20
N ARG A 125 6.89 -3.93 15.31
CA ARG A 125 7.23 -5.07 14.43
C ARG A 125 6.33 -6.28 14.68
N LEU A 126 5.95 -6.55 15.92
CA LEU A 126 4.99 -7.60 16.25
C LEU A 126 3.58 -7.24 15.79
N ASP A 127 3.19 -5.97 15.94
CA ASP A 127 1.87 -5.49 15.53
C ASP A 127 1.69 -5.59 14.01
N VAL A 128 2.71 -5.22 13.22
CA VAL A 128 2.61 -5.37 11.76
C VAL A 128 2.46 -6.83 11.32
N ILE A 129 3.07 -7.79 12.01
CA ILE A 129 2.87 -9.22 11.71
C ILE A 129 1.46 -9.68 12.09
N ARG A 130 0.92 -9.23 13.23
CA ARG A 130 -0.49 -9.49 13.58
C ARG A 130 -1.43 -8.91 12.53
N ALA A 131 -1.15 -7.68 12.09
CA ALA A 131 -1.91 -7.01 11.05
C ALA A 131 -1.85 -7.76 9.71
N CYS A 132 -0.68 -8.27 9.28
CA CYS A 132 -0.57 -9.10 8.08
C CYS A 132 -1.50 -10.33 8.14
N PHE A 133 -1.53 -11.06 9.28
CA PHE A 133 -2.46 -12.16 9.45
C PHE A 133 -3.92 -11.72 9.50
N ALA A 134 -4.23 -10.59 10.17
CA ALA A 134 -5.59 -10.07 10.25
C ALA A 134 -6.13 -9.64 8.87
N ILE A 135 -5.27 -9.05 8.05
CA ILE A 135 -5.59 -8.64 6.67
C ILE A 135 -5.85 -9.88 5.81
N GLY A 136 -4.94 -10.85 5.77
CA GLY A 136 -5.14 -12.09 5.04
C GLY A 136 -6.36 -12.89 5.52
N ALA A 137 -6.76 -12.75 6.80
CA ALA A 137 -7.98 -13.35 7.32
C ALA A 137 -9.27 -12.60 6.96
N ALA A 138 -9.19 -11.38 6.39
CA ALA A 138 -10.34 -10.49 6.20
C ALA A 138 -11.39 -11.07 5.25
N ASN A 139 -10.97 -11.82 4.23
CA ASN A 139 -11.83 -12.56 3.31
C ASN A 139 -12.23 -13.97 3.84
N GLY A 140 -11.80 -14.34 5.04
CA GLY A 140 -12.12 -15.60 5.73
C GLY A 140 -11.10 -16.73 5.53
N THR A 141 -10.06 -16.56 4.69
CA THR A 141 -9.08 -17.61 4.42
C THR A 141 -7.70 -17.03 4.15
N ILE A 142 -6.73 -17.40 4.96
CA ILE A 142 -5.31 -17.07 4.73
C ILE A 142 -4.74 -18.15 3.79
N SER A 143 -4.30 -17.75 2.61
CA SER A 143 -3.70 -18.63 1.61
C SER A 143 -2.33 -19.16 2.02
N ALA A 144 -1.83 -20.14 1.28
CA ALA A 144 -0.46 -20.64 1.47
C ALA A 144 0.58 -19.59 1.05
N GLU A 145 0.26 -18.85 0.00
CA GLU A 145 1.07 -17.78 -0.57
C GLU A 145 1.21 -16.63 0.43
N GLU A 146 0.11 -16.16 1.02
CA GLU A 146 0.13 -15.14 2.06
C GLU A 146 0.91 -15.60 3.30
N THR A 147 0.68 -16.86 3.73
CA THR A 147 1.45 -17.43 4.84
C THR A 147 2.95 -17.45 4.55
N ALA A 148 3.37 -17.75 3.32
CA ALA A 148 4.77 -17.74 2.92
C ALA A 148 5.36 -16.32 2.98
N ILE A 149 4.66 -15.32 2.44
CA ILE A 149 5.10 -13.92 2.48
C ILE A 149 5.17 -13.40 3.93
N VAL A 150 4.20 -13.73 4.78
CA VAL A 150 4.27 -13.34 6.21
C VAL A 150 5.47 -13.98 6.92
N ASN A 151 5.85 -15.21 6.57
CA ASN A 151 7.08 -15.83 7.09
C ASN A 151 8.35 -15.08 6.65
N GLU A 152 8.42 -14.65 5.39
CA GLU A 152 9.53 -13.85 4.88
C GLU A 152 9.61 -12.52 5.60
N ILE A 153 8.50 -11.78 5.71
CA ILE A 153 8.42 -10.50 6.43
C ILE A 153 8.87 -10.67 7.89
N ALA A 154 8.42 -11.72 8.58
CA ALA A 154 8.82 -11.99 9.96
C ALA A 154 10.33 -12.22 10.09
N ALA A 155 10.93 -12.98 9.16
CA ALA A 155 12.37 -13.20 9.13
C ALA A 155 13.14 -11.88 8.87
N GLU A 156 12.67 -11.06 7.94
CA GLU A 156 13.25 -9.74 7.64
C GLU A 156 13.18 -8.78 8.84
N LEU A 157 12.14 -8.92 9.69
CA LEU A 157 11.94 -8.12 10.92
C LEU A 157 12.66 -8.70 12.16
N ASP A 158 13.45 -9.78 12.03
CA ASP A 158 14.07 -10.51 13.12
C ASP A 158 13.07 -11.06 14.16
N ILE A 159 11.90 -11.46 13.73
CA ILE A 159 10.92 -12.13 14.59
C ILE A 159 11.23 -13.64 14.58
N ASP A 160 11.46 -14.17 15.76
CA ASP A 160 11.77 -15.61 15.89
C ASP A 160 10.55 -16.50 15.59
N THR A 161 10.84 -17.75 15.21
CA THR A 161 9.81 -18.71 14.79
C THR A 161 8.80 -19.03 15.90
N ALA A 162 9.21 -19.02 17.17
CA ALA A 162 8.31 -19.31 18.28
C ALA A 162 7.28 -18.19 18.45
N THR A 163 7.73 -16.94 18.41
CA THR A 163 6.88 -15.75 18.45
C THR A 163 5.94 -15.69 17.25
N LEU A 164 6.45 -15.94 16.03
CA LEU A 164 5.63 -16.00 14.83
C LEU A 164 4.55 -17.07 14.91
N ASN A 165 4.89 -18.27 15.41
CA ASN A 165 3.93 -19.36 15.57
C ASN A 165 2.88 -19.06 16.63
N ALA A 166 3.25 -18.35 17.70
CA ALA A 166 2.28 -17.89 18.70
C ALA A 166 1.25 -16.93 18.08
N ILE A 167 1.69 -15.97 17.29
CA ILE A 167 0.78 -15.06 16.56
C ILE A 167 -0.09 -15.82 15.57
N ARG A 168 0.50 -16.72 14.78
CA ARG A 168 -0.23 -17.54 13.80
C ARG A 168 -1.31 -18.40 14.45
N ALA A 169 -1.11 -18.87 15.67
CA ALA A 169 -2.08 -19.71 16.38
C ALA A 169 -3.41 -18.97 16.61
N ASP A 170 -3.40 -17.67 16.75
CA ASP A 170 -4.61 -16.84 16.91
C ASP A 170 -5.47 -16.86 15.64
N PHE A 171 -4.87 -17.13 14.48
CA PHE A 171 -5.52 -17.15 13.15
C PHE A 171 -5.65 -18.57 12.58
N HIS A 172 -5.48 -19.61 13.41
CA HIS A 172 -5.36 -20.97 12.89
C HIS A 172 -6.62 -21.45 12.15
N GLU A 173 -7.81 -20.95 12.51
CA GLU A 173 -9.08 -21.31 11.87
C GLU A 173 -9.18 -20.79 10.42
N GLN A 174 -8.49 -19.69 10.11
CA GLN A 174 -8.49 -19.05 8.81
C GLN A 174 -7.42 -19.62 7.87
N LEU A 175 -6.44 -20.36 8.38
CA LEU A 175 -5.41 -20.96 7.54
C LEU A 175 -6.02 -21.96 6.55
N SER A 176 -5.78 -21.76 5.26
CA SER A 176 -6.29 -22.61 4.18
C SER A 176 -5.95 -24.11 4.38
N SER A 177 -4.75 -24.41 4.88
CA SER A 177 -4.31 -25.75 5.20
C SER A 177 -5.15 -26.41 6.29
N VAL A 178 -5.53 -25.68 7.34
CA VAL A 178 -6.39 -26.17 8.43
C VAL A 178 -7.82 -26.39 7.92
N GLN A 179 -8.34 -25.43 7.15
CA GLN A 179 -9.68 -25.53 6.55
C GLN A 179 -9.79 -26.74 5.60
N GLN A 180 -8.74 -27.00 4.81
CA GLN A 180 -8.68 -28.15 3.91
C GLN A 180 -8.69 -29.48 4.67
N ILE A 181 -7.89 -29.61 5.75
CA ILE A 181 -7.89 -30.80 6.61
C ILE A 181 -9.28 -31.05 7.18
N ARG A 182 -9.96 -30.00 7.69
CA ARG A 182 -11.31 -30.12 8.25
C ARG A 182 -12.36 -30.55 7.22
N ARG A 183 -12.27 -30.07 5.96
CA ARG A 183 -13.17 -30.49 4.88
C ARG A 183 -13.02 -31.99 4.60
N VAL A 184 -11.78 -32.47 4.51
CA VAL A 184 -11.50 -33.90 4.27
C VAL A 184 -12.01 -34.77 5.44
N THR A 185 -11.81 -34.34 6.69
CA THR A 185 -12.21 -35.10 7.89
C THR A 185 -13.74 -35.12 8.10
N ARG A 186 -14.49 -34.10 7.62
CA ARG A 186 -15.94 -34.03 7.74
C ARG A 186 -16.69 -34.72 6.59
N GLY A 187 -16.00 -34.97 5.47
CA GLY A 187 -16.57 -35.63 4.28
C GLY A 187 -16.30 -37.13 4.20
N ALA A 188 -15.59 -37.68 5.20
CA ALA A 188 -15.37 -39.11 5.39
C ALA A 188 -16.29 -39.64 6.50
#